data_daca84fe15163214d54c5e46b8d677f2
#
_entry.id   daca84fe15163214d54c5e46b8d677f2
#
_cell.length_a   1.000
_cell.length_b   1.000
_cell.length_c   1.000
_cell.angle_alpha   90.00
_cell.angle_beta   90.00
_cell.angle_gamma   90.00
#
_symmetry.space_group_name_H-M   'P 1'
#
loop_
_entity.id
_entity.type
_entity.pdbx_description
1 polymer ?
#
loop_
_entity_poly.entity_id
_entity_poly.type
_entity_poly.pdbx_seq_one_letter_code
_entity_poly.pdbx_strand_id
1 'polypeptide(L)'
;MMNCFERIIGINNPCDTNTASVSGLFVSDALNFSWQTADKLLNNGIDVNSNINAVLRKTYSKVDGDISVALNANGWNLGGNIVGDAWSGVLQSGAITPAVAANTFVGIVFNQKTYSQLNIIVVEELRIYLTAPAATVTLKVVDAGVEKTYTLSGSFIAGENVINCLDTFGANLKLQAKPSQKGKLLIDSNLPLANVLNCCNCSGSATNGRPRCTCANIGSWNGTNETGTQGFGIVAKYRCECSTDALLCEWAKSNKAFAHVILAAFNLLWLQEQSANPPLNYINAVKPTDKMLSDANNDYLNKYNNFISGSKALLKTIDPKCLTCKGIKYYNS
;
A
#
# COMPACT_ATOMS: atom_id res chain seq x y z
N MET A 1 6.41 -4.10 -2.42
CA MET A 1 6.84 -2.71 -2.59
C MET A 1 7.26 -2.20 -1.24
N MET A 2 8.48 -1.68 -1.09
CA MET A 2 8.80 -0.90 0.09
C MET A 2 7.91 0.34 0.05
N ASN A 3 7.15 0.53 1.11
CA ASN A 3 6.22 1.64 1.22
C ASN A 3 7.04 2.94 1.24
N CYS A 4 6.60 4.00 0.56
CA CYS A 4 7.29 5.29 0.60
C CYS A 4 7.48 5.79 2.04
N PHE A 5 6.53 5.46 2.91
CA PHE A 5 6.57 5.77 4.34
C PHE A 5 7.79 5.14 5.04
N GLU A 6 8.20 3.94 4.67
CA GLU A 6 9.36 3.24 5.24
C GLU A 6 10.71 3.85 4.87
N ARG A 7 10.73 4.86 3.98
CA ARG A 7 11.93 5.55 3.50
C ARG A 7 11.98 7.03 3.87
N ILE A 8 11.10 7.49 4.76
CA ILE A 8 11.10 8.90 5.16
C ILE A 8 12.40 9.25 5.87
N ILE A 9 12.84 8.41 6.81
CA ILE A 9 14.14 8.51 7.47
C ILE A 9 15.06 7.45 6.87
N GLY A 10 16.27 7.86 6.48
CA GLY A 10 17.31 6.99 5.95
C GLY A 10 18.24 6.44 7.01
N ILE A 11 19.05 5.46 6.62
CA ILE A 11 20.16 4.93 7.42
C ILE A 11 21.46 5.34 6.71
N ASN A 12 22.33 6.06 7.41
CA ASN A 12 23.64 6.50 6.92
C ASN A 12 24.76 5.86 7.74
N ASN A 13 24.87 4.54 7.73
CA ASN A 13 25.91 3.83 8.44
C ASN A 13 27.28 4.09 7.78
N PRO A 14 28.27 4.63 8.50
CA PRO A 14 29.60 4.91 7.92
C PRO A 14 30.36 3.65 7.51
N CYS A 15 29.99 2.48 8.02
CA CYS A 15 30.67 1.20 7.78
C CYS A 15 29.88 0.21 6.93
N ASP A 16 28.70 0.58 6.40
CA ASP A 16 27.81 -0.35 5.69
C ASP A 16 26.97 0.37 4.63
N THR A 17 26.06 -0.38 3.98
CA THR A 17 25.17 0.14 2.94
C THR A 17 24.17 1.15 3.48
N ASN A 18 24.16 2.32 2.85
CA ASN A 18 23.24 3.40 3.20
C ASN A 18 21.87 3.21 2.53
N THR A 19 20.79 3.54 3.23
CA THR A 19 19.46 3.63 2.65
C THR A 19 19.11 5.09 2.36
N ALA A 20 18.54 5.34 1.18
CA ALA A 20 18.12 6.68 0.79
C ALA A 20 16.99 7.21 1.68
N SER A 21 17.06 8.49 2.03
CA SER A 21 16.02 9.21 2.76
C SER A 21 15.17 10.05 1.80
N VAL A 22 13.85 9.98 1.93
CA VAL A 22 12.93 10.84 1.18
C VAL A 22 12.90 12.27 1.75
N SER A 23 13.06 12.42 3.06
CA SER A 23 13.04 13.72 3.75
C SER A 23 14.42 14.40 3.82
N GLY A 24 15.50 13.66 3.52
CA GLY A 24 16.87 14.08 3.75
C GLY A 24 17.35 13.92 5.20
N LEU A 25 16.52 13.37 6.10
CA LEU A 25 16.88 13.07 7.49
C LEU A 25 17.32 11.60 7.63
N PHE A 26 18.25 11.38 8.53
CA PHE A 26 18.81 10.07 8.82
C PHE A 26 18.69 9.72 10.31
N VAL A 27 18.79 8.46 10.65
CA VAL A 27 18.76 8.00 12.05
C VAL A 27 19.84 8.67 12.91
N SER A 28 20.98 9.03 12.32
CA SER A 28 22.06 9.76 13.00
C SER A 28 21.69 11.19 13.41
N ASP A 29 20.61 11.75 12.86
CA ASP A 29 20.12 13.08 13.23
C ASP A 29 19.24 13.02 14.49
N ALA A 30 18.97 11.83 15.02
CA ALA A 30 18.23 11.66 16.27
C ALA A 30 19.13 12.01 17.47
N LEU A 31 18.58 12.77 18.42
CA LEU A 31 19.33 13.41 19.50
C LEU A 31 20.16 12.45 20.35
N ASN A 32 19.65 11.25 20.61
CA ASN A 32 20.29 10.26 21.50
C ASN A 32 20.79 9.02 20.74
N PHE A 33 20.92 9.13 19.43
CA PHE A 33 21.45 8.05 18.61
C PHE A 33 22.95 8.22 18.39
N SER A 34 23.72 7.14 18.52
CA SER A 34 25.08 7.06 18.03
C SER A 34 25.39 5.67 17.47
N TRP A 35 26.20 5.60 16.44
CA TRP A 35 26.63 4.35 15.83
C TRP A 35 27.40 3.47 16.80
N GLN A 36 28.22 4.08 17.69
CA GLN A 36 28.94 3.35 18.73
C GLN A 36 27.99 2.66 19.71
N THR A 37 26.88 3.29 20.05
CA THR A 37 25.87 2.69 20.93
C THR A 37 25.08 1.61 20.19
N ALA A 38 24.77 1.84 18.93
CA ALA A 38 24.07 0.86 18.09
C ALA A 38 24.88 -0.44 17.95
N ASP A 39 26.17 -0.34 17.71
CA ASP A 39 27.09 -1.48 17.60
C ASP A 39 27.20 -2.28 18.92
N LYS A 40 27.22 -1.58 20.05
CA LYS A 40 27.29 -2.22 21.38
C LYS A 40 26.02 -2.96 21.81
N LEU A 41 24.87 -2.59 21.28
CA LEU A 41 23.60 -3.29 21.55
C LEU A 41 23.52 -4.67 20.88
N LEU A 42 24.47 -5.01 20.03
CA LEU A 42 24.47 -6.20 19.22
C LEU A 42 25.21 -7.37 19.87
N ASN A 43 24.60 -7.99 20.86
CA ASN A 43 25.23 -9.15 21.51
C ASN A 43 24.90 -10.51 20.89
N ASN A 44 24.08 -10.59 19.82
CA ASN A 44 23.58 -11.85 19.30
C ASN A 44 23.85 -12.07 17.79
N GLY A 45 24.88 -11.45 17.23
CA GLY A 45 25.22 -11.64 15.80
C GLY A 45 24.19 -11.08 14.81
N ILE A 46 23.28 -10.24 15.30
CA ILE A 46 22.32 -9.51 14.44
C ILE A 46 23.06 -8.29 13.88
N ASP A 47 22.94 -8.09 12.58
CA ASP A 47 23.48 -6.91 11.90
C ASP A 47 22.88 -5.59 12.44
N VAL A 48 23.73 -4.57 12.63
CA VAL A 48 23.33 -3.25 13.15
C VAL A 48 22.18 -2.64 12.36
N ASN A 49 22.28 -2.70 11.03
CA ASN A 49 21.27 -2.15 10.17
C ASN A 49 19.93 -2.88 10.32
N SER A 50 19.95 -4.20 10.55
CA SER A 50 18.75 -5.00 10.78
C SER A 50 18.06 -4.58 12.08
N ASN A 51 18.81 -4.31 13.14
CA ASN A 51 18.24 -3.84 14.41
C ASN A 51 17.64 -2.44 14.26
N ILE A 52 18.36 -1.50 13.62
CA ILE A 52 17.85 -0.15 13.35
C ILE A 52 16.60 -0.22 12.49
N ASN A 53 16.56 -1.07 11.47
CA ASN A 53 15.36 -1.29 10.64
C ASN A 53 14.19 -1.81 11.46
N ALA A 54 14.43 -2.68 12.45
CA ALA A 54 13.38 -3.15 13.35
C ALA A 54 12.80 -2.02 14.21
N VAL A 55 13.65 -1.14 14.74
CA VAL A 55 13.21 0.04 15.49
C VAL A 55 12.48 1.03 14.57
N LEU A 56 12.96 1.26 13.35
CA LEU A 56 12.27 2.10 12.36
C LEU A 56 10.88 1.57 12.03
N ARG A 57 10.71 0.26 11.85
CA ARG A 57 9.39 -0.34 11.62
C ARG A 57 8.44 -0.09 12.79
N LYS A 58 8.91 -0.28 14.03
CA LYS A 58 8.13 0.07 15.25
C LYS A 58 7.77 1.55 15.26
N THR A 59 8.71 2.42 14.86
CA THR A 59 8.51 3.87 14.76
C THR A 59 7.41 4.23 13.78
N TYR A 60 7.49 3.68 12.58
CA TYR A 60 6.47 3.93 11.55
C TYR A 60 5.09 3.43 11.99
N SER A 61 5.02 2.24 12.58
CA SER A 61 3.75 1.70 13.09
C SER A 61 3.16 2.56 14.21
N LYS A 62 4.00 3.07 15.12
CA LYS A 62 3.55 3.98 16.18
C LYS A 62 3.00 5.29 15.59
N VAL A 63 3.75 5.95 14.73
CA VAL A 63 3.35 7.24 14.14
C VAL A 63 2.09 7.10 13.28
N ASP A 64 1.98 6.03 12.49
CA ASP A 64 0.78 5.72 11.72
C ASP A 64 -0.45 5.53 12.62
N GLY A 65 -0.30 4.75 13.68
CA GLY A 65 -1.37 4.55 14.67
C GLY A 65 -1.81 5.85 15.33
N ASP A 66 -0.86 6.65 15.83
CA ASP A 66 -1.16 7.92 16.52
C ASP A 66 -1.84 8.92 15.57
N ILE A 67 -1.37 9.02 14.31
CA ILE A 67 -1.99 9.88 13.29
C ILE A 67 -3.39 9.38 12.92
N SER A 68 -3.56 8.09 12.72
CA SER A 68 -4.86 7.49 12.39
C SER A 68 -5.89 7.79 13.48
N VAL A 69 -5.51 7.69 14.75
CA VAL A 69 -6.38 8.05 15.89
C VAL A 69 -6.75 9.54 15.84
N ALA A 70 -5.77 10.42 15.59
CA ALA A 70 -6.03 11.86 15.54
C ALA A 70 -6.93 12.24 14.35
N LEU A 71 -6.74 11.62 13.21
CA LEU A 71 -7.56 11.83 12.01
C LEU A 71 -8.99 11.35 12.25
N ASN A 72 -9.17 10.16 12.81
CA ASN A 72 -10.49 9.63 13.17
C ASN A 72 -11.21 10.53 14.17
N ALA A 73 -10.52 11.03 15.20
CA ALA A 73 -11.07 11.96 16.17
C ALA A 73 -11.54 13.30 15.55
N ASN A 74 -10.98 13.67 14.38
CA ASN A 74 -11.38 14.86 13.62
C ASN A 74 -12.38 14.54 12.49
N GLY A 75 -12.98 13.35 12.49
CA GLY A 75 -14.00 12.94 11.51
C GLY A 75 -13.44 12.44 10.17
N TRP A 76 -12.13 12.18 10.11
CA TRP A 76 -11.48 11.62 8.93
C TRP A 76 -11.38 10.11 9.07
N ASN A 77 -12.25 9.38 8.40
CA ASN A 77 -12.17 7.93 8.36
C ASN A 77 -11.21 7.49 7.24
N LEU A 78 -9.91 7.60 7.51
CA LEU A 78 -8.86 7.09 6.64
C LEU A 78 -8.72 5.58 6.88
N GLY A 79 -8.80 4.79 5.84
CA GLY A 79 -8.79 3.32 5.91
C GLY A 79 -10.19 2.70 5.95
N GLY A 80 -11.24 3.50 5.98
CA GLY A 80 -12.60 3.01 5.73
C GLY A 80 -12.77 2.63 4.26
N ASN A 81 -13.44 1.50 4.01
CA ASN A 81 -13.82 1.13 2.65
C ASN A 81 -14.73 2.22 2.08
N ILE A 82 -14.26 2.92 1.06
CA ILE A 82 -15.02 4.02 0.44
C ILE A 82 -16.15 3.45 -0.41
N VAL A 83 -15.92 2.28 -0.97
CA VAL A 83 -16.89 1.57 -1.82
C VAL A 83 -16.80 0.09 -1.51
N GLY A 84 -17.95 -0.54 -1.34
CA GLY A 84 -18.04 -1.99 -1.13
C GLY A 84 -17.44 -2.79 -2.28
N ASP A 85 -17.21 -4.06 -2.03
CA ASP A 85 -16.65 -5.02 -2.95
C ASP A 85 -17.33 -5.00 -4.32
N ALA A 86 -16.55 -4.86 -5.36
CA ALA A 86 -17.00 -4.90 -6.75
C ALA A 86 -16.19 -5.94 -7.53
N TRP A 87 -16.82 -6.54 -8.53
CA TRP A 87 -16.15 -7.39 -9.50
C TRP A 87 -15.83 -6.59 -10.77
N SER A 88 -14.64 -6.78 -11.33
CA SER A 88 -14.20 -6.11 -12.56
C SER A 88 -14.89 -6.66 -13.82
N GLY A 89 -15.52 -7.80 -13.73
CA GLY A 89 -16.17 -8.44 -14.86
C GLY A 89 -16.91 -9.71 -14.50
N VAL A 90 -17.44 -10.35 -15.52
CA VAL A 90 -18.15 -11.64 -15.43
C VAL A 90 -17.74 -12.55 -16.58
N LEU A 91 -17.75 -13.87 -16.34
CA LEU A 91 -17.52 -14.86 -17.38
C LEU A 91 -18.61 -14.75 -18.47
N GLN A 92 -18.20 -14.80 -19.73
CA GLN A 92 -19.09 -14.88 -20.88
C GLN A 92 -18.94 -16.20 -21.62
N SER A 93 -20.04 -16.67 -22.20
CA SER A 93 -20.02 -17.77 -23.16
C SER A 93 -19.50 -17.28 -24.52
N GLY A 94 -18.69 -18.08 -25.18
CA GLY A 94 -18.19 -17.82 -26.53
C GLY A 94 -16.68 -17.62 -26.61
N ALA A 95 -16.17 -17.55 -27.82
CA ALA A 95 -14.75 -17.37 -28.09
C ALA A 95 -14.32 -15.91 -27.82
N ILE A 96 -13.05 -15.73 -27.46
CA ILE A 96 -12.44 -14.42 -27.35
C ILE A 96 -12.34 -13.78 -28.74
N THR A 97 -12.95 -12.62 -28.88
CA THR A 97 -12.81 -11.75 -30.06
C THR A 97 -12.58 -10.32 -29.58
N PRO A 98 -11.54 -9.59 -30.01
CA PRO A 98 -10.63 -9.88 -31.10
C PRO A 98 -9.53 -10.88 -30.71
N ALA A 99 -8.87 -11.45 -31.73
CA ALA A 99 -7.73 -12.31 -31.51
C ALA A 99 -6.60 -11.56 -30.78
N VAL A 100 -6.05 -12.22 -29.80
CA VAL A 100 -4.93 -11.70 -29.01
C VAL A 100 -3.61 -12.07 -29.66
N ALA A 101 -2.64 -11.18 -29.70
CA ALA A 101 -1.31 -11.50 -30.18
C ALA A 101 -0.65 -12.53 -29.25
N ALA A 102 -0.01 -13.54 -29.82
CA ALA A 102 0.76 -14.50 -29.03
C ALA A 102 1.97 -13.83 -28.35
N ASN A 103 2.44 -14.41 -27.26
CA ASN A 103 3.61 -13.94 -26.49
C ASN A 103 3.46 -12.51 -25.93
N THR A 104 2.25 -12.13 -25.58
CA THR A 104 1.95 -10.85 -24.93
C THR A 104 1.28 -11.07 -23.59
N PHE A 105 1.03 -9.99 -22.88
CA PHE A 105 0.26 -10.00 -21.63
C PHE A 105 -1.07 -9.27 -21.84
N VAL A 106 -2.15 -9.89 -21.44
CA VAL A 106 -3.51 -9.40 -21.60
C VAL A 106 -4.25 -9.37 -20.27
N GLY A 107 -5.26 -8.54 -20.12
CA GLY A 107 -6.01 -8.53 -18.87
C GLY A 107 -6.81 -7.27 -18.61
N ILE A 108 -6.83 -6.85 -17.35
CA ILE A 108 -7.66 -5.76 -16.83
C ILE A 108 -6.86 -4.47 -16.73
N VAL A 109 -7.50 -3.36 -17.06
CA VAL A 109 -6.99 -2.01 -16.83
C VAL A 109 -7.88 -1.30 -15.82
N PHE A 110 -7.28 -0.77 -14.78
CA PHE A 110 -7.95 0.07 -13.80
C PHE A 110 -7.57 1.54 -14.00
N ASN A 111 -8.57 2.40 -13.97
CA ASN A 111 -8.39 3.85 -13.97
C ASN A 111 -9.32 4.45 -12.93
N GLN A 112 -8.80 5.24 -11.99
CA GLN A 112 -9.66 5.93 -11.02
C GLN A 112 -10.62 6.88 -11.74
N LYS A 113 -11.91 6.82 -11.42
CA LYS A 113 -12.92 7.76 -11.97
C LYS A 113 -12.62 9.19 -11.57
N THR A 114 -12.26 9.36 -10.32
CA THR A 114 -11.84 10.64 -9.78
C THR A 114 -10.47 10.41 -9.16
N TYR A 115 -9.44 10.92 -9.81
CA TYR A 115 -8.09 10.76 -9.32
C TYR A 115 -7.88 11.54 -8.03
N SER A 116 -7.41 10.85 -7.02
CA SER A 116 -6.82 11.42 -5.82
C SER A 116 -5.56 10.62 -5.52
N GLN A 117 -4.51 11.31 -5.09
CA GLN A 117 -3.26 10.64 -4.68
C GLN A 117 -3.49 9.70 -3.49
N LEU A 118 -4.54 9.96 -2.71
CA LEU A 118 -4.91 9.20 -1.52
C LEU A 118 -5.75 7.97 -1.83
N ASN A 119 -6.36 7.94 -3.00
CA ASN A 119 -7.24 6.86 -3.41
C ASN A 119 -6.42 5.70 -3.96
N ILE A 120 -6.68 4.51 -3.46
CA ILE A 120 -6.10 3.27 -3.97
C ILE A 120 -7.17 2.25 -4.27
N ILE A 121 -6.91 1.43 -5.28
CA ILE A 121 -7.71 0.26 -5.60
C ILE A 121 -7.02 -0.93 -4.94
N VAL A 122 -7.75 -1.60 -4.07
CA VAL A 122 -7.28 -2.81 -3.37
C VAL A 122 -7.94 -4.01 -4.02
N VAL A 123 -7.13 -4.92 -4.55
CA VAL A 123 -7.58 -6.18 -5.14
C VAL A 123 -7.39 -7.28 -4.12
N GLU A 124 -8.47 -7.97 -3.78
CA GLU A 124 -8.51 -8.99 -2.74
C GLU A 124 -8.47 -10.40 -3.31
N GLU A 125 -9.13 -10.59 -4.45
CA GLU A 125 -9.28 -11.89 -5.08
C GLU A 125 -9.16 -11.73 -6.60
N LEU A 126 -8.50 -12.69 -7.23
CA LEU A 126 -8.47 -12.84 -8.67
C LEU A 126 -9.15 -14.14 -9.05
N ARG A 127 -9.92 -14.11 -10.13
CA ARG A 127 -10.47 -15.30 -10.78
C ARG A 127 -9.89 -15.41 -12.17
N ILE A 128 -9.26 -16.54 -12.44
CA ILE A 128 -8.71 -16.84 -13.75
C ILE A 128 -9.57 -17.93 -14.37
N TYR A 129 -10.15 -17.61 -15.51
CA TYR A 129 -11.02 -18.51 -16.27
C TYR A 129 -10.26 -19.07 -17.47
N LEU A 130 -10.06 -20.38 -17.47
CA LEU A 130 -9.36 -21.12 -18.51
C LEU A 130 -10.29 -22.05 -19.25
N THR A 131 -10.06 -22.24 -20.55
CA THR A 131 -10.78 -23.23 -21.38
C THR A 131 -10.14 -24.62 -21.35
N ALA A 132 -8.87 -24.71 -20.92
CA ALA A 132 -8.14 -25.96 -20.69
C ALA A 132 -7.21 -25.81 -19.47
N PRO A 133 -6.75 -26.92 -18.87
CA PRO A 133 -5.83 -26.86 -17.73
C PRO A 133 -4.47 -26.23 -18.09
N ALA A 134 -3.84 -25.60 -17.09
CA ALA A 134 -2.47 -25.07 -17.18
C ALA A 134 -1.66 -25.40 -15.92
N ALA A 135 -0.37 -25.64 -16.07
CA ALA A 135 0.53 -25.94 -14.94
C ALA A 135 1.00 -24.68 -14.21
N THR A 136 1.08 -23.57 -14.92
CA THR A 136 1.57 -22.30 -14.39
C THR A 136 0.77 -21.14 -14.96
N VAL A 137 0.60 -20.08 -14.17
CA VAL A 137 0.04 -18.81 -14.60
C VAL A 137 1.01 -17.71 -14.22
N THR A 138 1.41 -16.89 -15.18
CA THR A 138 2.22 -15.70 -14.93
C THR A 138 1.30 -14.49 -14.82
N LEU A 139 1.27 -13.86 -13.63
CA LEU A 139 0.57 -12.63 -13.38
C LEU A 139 1.54 -11.45 -13.37
N LYS A 140 1.30 -10.46 -14.21
CA LYS A 140 2.04 -9.20 -14.24
C LYS A 140 1.16 -8.09 -13.68
N VAL A 141 1.65 -7.43 -12.65
CA VAL A 141 1.01 -6.26 -12.03
C VAL A 141 1.78 -5.02 -12.46
N VAL A 142 1.11 -4.08 -13.09
CA VAL A 142 1.69 -2.80 -13.52
C VAL A 142 0.95 -1.68 -12.81
N ASP A 143 1.65 -0.83 -12.08
CA ASP A 143 1.06 0.33 -11.43
C ASP A 143 2.06 1.47 -11.31
N ALA A 144 1.63 2.68 -11.65
CA ALA A 144 2.46 3.90 -11.56
C ALA A 144 3.84 3.77 -12.24
N GLY A 145 3.91 3.02 -13.36
CA GLY A 145 5.14 2.77 -14.11
C GLY A 145 6.05 1.68 -13.53
N VAL A 146 5.65 1.03 -12.44
CA VAL A 146 6.36 -0.09 -11.83
C VAL A 146 5.70 -1.40 -12.26
N GLU A 147 6.49 -2.34 -12.73
CA GLU A 147 6.05 -3.69 -13.08
C GLU A 147 6.53 -4.70 -12.05
N LYS A 148 5.65 -5.63 -11.66
CA LYS A 148 5.97 -6.77 -10.83
C LYS A 148 5.35 -8.03 -11.42
N THR A 149 6.16 -9.08 -11.56
CA THR A 149 5.72 -10.35 -12.13
C THR A 149 5.70 -11.41 -11.04
N TYR A 150 4.65 -12.20 -11.02
CA TYR A 150 4.46 -13.34 -10.14
C TYR A 150 4.23 -14.58 -10.98
N THR A 151 4.97 -15.63 -10.73
CA THR A 151 4.74 -16.95 -11.33
C THR A 151 3.99 -17.81 -10.32
N LEU A 152 2.77 -18.14 -10.65
CA LEU A 152 1.91 -18.99 -9.85
C LEU A 152 2.05 -20.43 -10.38
N SER A 153 2.61 -21.30 -9.57
CA SER A 153 2.75 -22.72 -9.88
C SER A 153 1.65 -23.51 -9.18
N GLY A 154 0.99 -24.39 -9.90
CA GLY A 154 -0.09 -25.20 -9.38
C GLY A 154 -0.89 -25.88 -10.48
N SER A 155 -1.89 -26.67 -10.10
CA SER A 155 -2.81 -27.29 -11.04
C SER A 155 -3.98 -26.35 -11.31
N PHE A 156 -3.84 -25.49 -12.31
CA PHE A 156 -4.97 -24.68 -12.78
C PHE A 156 -5.88 -25.54 -13.65
N ILE A 157 -7.17 -25.59 -13.31
CA ILE A 157 -8.15 -26.41 -14.02
C ILE A 157 -8.83 -25.62 -15.14
N ALA A 158 -9.44 -26.35 -16.08
CA ALA A 158 -10.42 -25.73 -17.00
C ALA A 158 -11.61 -25.21 -16.18
N GLY A 159 -12.01 -23.97 -16.44
CA GLY A 159 -13.03 -23.28 -15.64
C GLY A 159 -12.46 -22.20 -14.75
N GLU A 160 -13.07 -22.00 -13.59
CA GLU A 160 -12.72 -20.97 -12.62
C GLU A 160 -11.58 -21.41 -11.70
N ASN A 161 -10.54 -20.57 -11.60
CA ASN A 161 -9.45 -20.72 -10.65
C ASN A 161 -9.40 -19.48 -9.77
N VAL A 162 -9.65 -19.66 -8.47
CA VAL A 162 -9.70 -18.57 -7.48
C VAL A 162 -8.33 -18.39 -6.83
N ILE A 163 -7.84 -17.17 -6.81
CA ILE A 163 -6.58 -16.76 -6.19
C ILE A 163 -6.89 -15.68 -5.15
N ASN A 164 -6.76 -16.02 -3.87
CA ASN A 164 -6.82 -15.06 -2.79
C ASN A 164 -5.48 -14.31 -2.73
N CYS A 165 -5.53 -12.97 -2.86
CA CYS A 165 -4.30 -12.18 -2.92
C CYS A 165 -3.52 -12.20 -1.60
N LEU A 166 -4.22 -12.17 -0.46
CA LEU A 166 -3.57 -12.19 0.84
C LEU A 166 -2.80 -13.50 1.06
N ASP A 167 -3.43 -14.63 0.75
CA ASP A 167 -2.83 -15.95 0.95
C ASP A 167 -1.68 -16.22 -0.03
N THR A 168 -1.83 -15.75 -1.28
CA THR A 168 -0.88 -16.05 -2.37
C THR A 168 0.32 -15.10 -2.38
N PHE A 169 0.11 -13.81 -2.10
CA PHE A 169 1.15 -12.77 -2.20
C PHE A 169 1.57 -12.21 -0.84
N GLY A 170 0.96 -12.68 0.26
CA GLY A 170 1.18 -12.16 1.62
C GLY A 170 0.52 -10.81 1.89
N ALA A 171 -0.13 -10.21 0.89
CA ALA A 171 -0.89 -8.97 1.02
C ALA A 171 -1.83 -8.79 -0.17
N ASN A 172 -2.91 -8.03 0.01
CA ASN A 172 -3.75 -7.59 -1.08
C ASN A 172 -2.95 -6.73 -2.07
N LEU A 173 -3.28 -6.83 -3.37
CA LEU A 173 -2.63 -6.02 -4.39
C LEU A 173 -3.20 -4.60 -4.33
N LYS A 174 -2.33 -3.60 -4.20
CA LYS A 174 -2.70 -2.18 -4.12
C LYS A 174 -2.27 -1.47 -5.40
N LEU A 175 -3.21 -0.78 -6.06
CA LEU A 175 -2.99 -0.05 -7.30
C LEU A 175 -3.37 1.42 -7.10
N GLN A 176 -2.48 2.34 -7.45
CA GLN A 176 -2.79 3.77 -7.49
C GLN A 176 -3.63 4.13 -8.72
N ALA A 177 -3.45 3.39 -9.82
CA ALA A 177 -4.21 3.53 -11.07
C ALA A 177 -4.34 5.00 -11.53
N LYS A 178 -3.20 5.71 -11.61
CA LYS A 178 -3.14 7.12 -12.04
C LYS A 178 -3.67 7.30 -13.46
N PRO A 179 -4.31 8.40 -13.80
CA PRO A 179 -4.83 8.64 -15.15
C PRO A 179 -3.77 8.51 -16.25
N SER A 180 -2.54 8.98 -15.99
CA SER A 180 -1.41 8.88 -16.93
C SER A 180 -0.70 7.53 -16.92
N GLN A 181 -0.86 6.75 -15.83
CA GLN A 181 -0.18 5.47 -15.60
C GLN A 181 -1.17 4.51 -14.95
N LYS A 182 -2.11 4.01 -15.76
CA LYS A 182 -3.20 3.15 -15.31
C LYS A 182 -2.67 1.87 -14.65
N GLY A 183 -3.37 1.40 -13.63
CA GLY A 183 -3.11 0.11 -13.01
C GLY A 183 -3.51 -1.03 -13.93
N LYS A 184 -2.69 -2.07 -14.05
CA LYS A 184 -3.00 -3.23 -14.90
C LYS A 184 -2.74 -4.53 -14.15
N LEU A 185 -3.63 -5.49 -14.33
CA LEU A 185 -3.45 -6.89 -13.93
C LEU A 185 -3.49 -7.74 -15.20
N LEU A 186 -2.36 -8.31 -15.56
CA LEU A 186 -2.15 -8.94 -16.85
C LEU A 186 -1.70 -10.40 -16.66
N ILE A 187 -2.18 -11.28 -17.51
CA ILE A 187 -1.78 -12.69 -17.59
C ILE A 187 -1.25 -13.02 -18.99
N ASP A 188 -0.49 -14.10 -19.09
CA ASP A 188 0.10 -14.53 -20.36
C ASP A 188 -1.00 -14.88 -21.38
N SER A 189 -0.92 -14.30 -22.58
CA SER A 189 -1.85 -14.53 -23.67
C SER A 189 -1.77 -15.93 -24.28
N ASN A 190 -0.69 -16.67 -24.03
CA ASN A 190 -0.54 -18.06 -24.49
C ASN A 190 -1.36 -19.05 -23.65
N LEU A 191 -1.92 -18.62 -22.54
CA LEU A 191 -2.82 -19.45 -21.75
C LEU A 191 -4.16 -19.67 -22.51
N PRO A 192 -4.82 -20.80 -22.28
CA PRO A 192 -6.13 -21.08 -22.85
C PRO A 192 -7.22 -20.25 -22.12
N LEU A 193 -7.27 -18.96 -22.40
CA LEU A 193 -8.12 -18.01 -21.70
C LEU A 193 -9.59 -18.13 -22.15
N ALA A 194 -10.50 -18.00 -21.19
CA ALA A 194 -11.92 -17.88 -21.48
C ALA A 194 -12.32 -16.40 -21.73
N ASN A 195 -13.45 -16.21 -22.37
CA ASN A 195 -13.99 -14.88 -22.62
C ASN A 195 -14.62 -14.30 -21.33
N VAL A 196 -14.28 -13.05 -21.02
CA VAL A 196 -14.78 -12.30 -19.88
C VAL A 196 -15.32 -10.96 -20.36
N LEU A 197 -16.42 -10.50 -19.81
CA LEU A 197 -16.92 -9.14 -20.01
C LEU A 197 -16.48 -8.27 -18.83
N ASN A 198 -15.64 -7.29 -19.10
CA ASN A 198 -15.27 -6.27 -18.11
C ASN A 198 -16.39 -5.24 -17.99
N CYS A 199 -16.91 -5.07 -16.80
CA CYS A 199 -18.03 -4.17 -16.55
C CYS A 199 -17.53 -2.79 -16.13
N CYS A 200 -17.38 -1.86 -17.08
CA CYS A 200 -17.19 -0.45 -16.77
C CYS A 200 -18.48 0.23 -16.28
N ASN A 201 -19.60 -0.21 -16.79
CA ASN A 201 -20.93 0.34 -16.54
C ASN A 201 -21.95 -0.80 -16.61
N CYS A 202 -21.92 -1.71 -15.67
CA CYS A 202 -23.04 -2.63 -15.56
C CYS A 202 -24.26 -1.84 -15.04
N SER A 203 -24.83 -1.01 -15.91
CA SER A 203 -26.15 -0.40 -15.73
C SER A 203 -27.28 -1.42 -15.96
N GLY A 204 -26.92 -2.67 -16.23
CA GLY A 204 -27.86 -3.78 -16.33
C GLY A 204 -28.28 -4.23 -14.94
N SER A 205 -29.55 -4.06 -14.68
CA SER A 205 -30.38 -4.70 -13.67
C SER A 205 -29.64 -5.20 -12.41
N ALA A 206 -29.88 -4.54 -11.31
CA ALA A 206 -29.47 -4.97 -9.97
C ALA A 206 -30.12 -6.32 -9.62
N THR A 207 -29.55 -7.40 -10.12
CA THR A 207 -29.95 -8.74 -9.70
C THR A 207 -29.37 -9.06 -8.32
N ASN A 208 -29.34 -8.18 -7.39
CA ASN A 208 -29.08 -8.44 -5.96
C ASN A 208 -28.97 -7.15 -5.14
N GLY A 209 -29.63 -6.05 -5.52
CA GLY A 209 -29.85 -4.92 -4.62
C GLY A 209 -28.61 -4.18 -4.09
N ARG A 210 -27.42 -4.43 -4.61
CA ARG A 210 -26.20 -3.79 -4.12
C ARG A 210 -25.90 -2.51 -4.91
N PRO A 211 -25.72 -1.36 -4.25
CA PRO A 211 -25.36 -0.11 -4.91
C PRO A 211 -23.99 -0.24 -5.56
N ARG A 212 -23.91 0.05 -6.84
CA ARG A 212 -22.66 0.04 -7.62
C ARG A 212 -22.02 1.41 -7.65
N CYS A 213 -21.47 1.84 -6.55
CA CYS A 213 -20.55 2.95 -6.59
C CYS A 213 -19.18 2.40 -7.02
N THR A 214 -18.88 2.40 -8.31
CA THR A 214 -17.57 1.99 -8.79
C THR A 214 -16.64 3.20 -8.76
N CYS A 215 -15.59 3.11 -7.99
CA CYS A 215 -14.54 4.13 -7.87
C CYS A 215 -13.54 4.09 -9.03
N ALA A 216 -13.59 3.05 -9.84
CA ALA A 216 -12.70 2.84 -10.96
C ALA A 216 -13.50 2.60 -12.25
N ASN A 217 -12.97 3.08 -13.37
CA ASN A 217 -13.31 2.63 -14.69
C ASN A 217 -12.46 1.39 -15.01
N ILE A 218 -13.14 0.35 -15.47
CA ILE A 218 -12.50 -0.90 -15.83
C ILE A 218 -12.46 -1.00 -17.34
N GLY A 219 -11.27 -1.26 -17.88
CA GLY A 219 -11.03 -1.55 -19.29
C GLY A 219 -10.30 -2.88 -19.47
N SER A 220 -10.03 -3.23 -20.69
CA SER A 220 -9.27 -4.41 -21.07
C SER A 220 -8.00 -4.02 -21.78
N TRP A 221 -6.96 -4.81 -21.63
CA TRP A 221 -5.69 -4.69 -22.33
C TRP A 221 -5.47 -5.92 -23.22
N ASN A 222 -5.30 -5.71 -24.52
CA ASN A 222 -5.17 -6.80 -25.50
C ASN A 222 -3.71 -7.18 -25.83
N GLY A 223 -2.77 -6.67 -25.07
CA GLY A 223 -1.33 -6.83 -25.31
C GLY A 223 -0.66 -5.59 -25.93
N THR A 224 -1.42 -4.75 -26.61
CA THR A 224 -0.90 -3.56 -27.30
C THR A 224 -1.65 -2.29 -26.87
N ASN A 225 -2.97 -2.36 -26.84
CA ASN A 225 -3.83 -1.22 -26.59
C ASN A 225 -4.90 -1.55 -25.56
N GLU A 226 -5.44 -0.50 -24.95
CA GLU A 226 -6.65 -0.61 -24.17
C GLU A 226 -7.84 -0.79 -25.11
N THR A 227 -8.60 -1.85 -24.86
CA THR A 227 -9.84 -2.17 -25.57
C THR A 227 -11.03 -2.01 -24.63
N GLY A 228 -12.25 -1.92 -25.19
CA GLY A 228 -13.46 -1.66 -24.41
C GLY A 228 -13.74 -2.66 -23.30
N THR A 229 -14.88 -3.33 -23.40
CA THR A 229 -15.40 -4.18 -22.31
C THR A 229 -15.03 -5.65 -22.42
N GLN A 230 -14.48 -6.09 -23.54
CA GLN A 230 -14.11 -7.48 -23.72
C GLN A 230 -12.85 -7.82 -22.93
N GLY A 231 -12.96 -8.74 -21.96
CA GLY A 231 -11.88 -9.18 -21.10
C GLY A 231 -11.23 -10.49 -21.55
N PHE A 232 -10.11 -10.82 -20.93
CA PHE A 232 -9.24 -11.94 -21.31
C PHE A 232 -9.00 -12.84 -20.11
N GLY A 233 -9.96 -13.68 -19.76
CA GLY A 233 -9.81 -14.75 -18.78
C GLY A 233 -9.51 -14.34 -17.34
N ILE A 234 -9.42 -13.05 -17.01
CA ILE A 234 -9.13 -12.59 -15.66
C ILE A 234 -10.21 -11.61 -15.15
N VAL A 235 -10.67 -11.84 -13.93
CA VAL A 235 -11.60 -10.98 -13.19
C VAL A 235 -11.05 -10.72 -11.81
N ALA A 236 -11.18 -9.51 -11.33
CA ALA A 236 -10.70 -9.09 -10.01
C ALA A 236 -11.86 -8.67 -9.11
N LYS A 237 -11.86 -9.14 -7.86
CA LYS A 237 -12.63 -8.56 -6.77
C LYS A 237 -11.84 -7.41 -6.18
N TYR A 238 -12.41 -6.22 -6.19
CA TYR A 238 -11.72 -5.02 -5.75
C TYR A 238 -12.61 -4.08 -4.95
N ARG A 239 -11.97 -3.28 -4.13
CA ARG A 239 -12.56 -2.13 -3.45
C ARG A 239 -11.66 -0.92 -3.60
N CYS A 240 -12.19 0.26 -3.30
CA CYS A 240 -11.38 1.46 -3.16
C CYS A 240 -11.32 1.89 -1.71
N GLU A 241 -10.16 2.31 -1.30
CA GLU A 241 -9.94 2.87 0.03
C GLU A 241 -9.05 4.11 -0.04
N CYS A 242 -9.14 4.97 0.97
CA CYS A 242 -8.17 6.05 1.16
C CYS A 242 -6.95 5.47 1.87
N SER A 243 -5.80 5.57 1.24
CA SER A 243 -4.55 5.09 1.82
C SER A 243 -3.96 6.12 2.77
N THR A 244 -3.88 5.77 4.06
CA THR A 244 -3.07 6.52 5.03
C THR A 244 -1.62 6.60 4.59
N ASP A 245 -1.06 5.51 4.08
CA ASP A 245 0.31 5.45 3.57
C ASP A 245 0.57 6.48 2.47
N ALA A 246 -0.36 6.67 1.54
CA ALA A 246 -0.21 7.65 0.47
C ALA A 246 -0.27 9.09 1.03
N LEU A 247 -1.12 9.35 2.00
CA LEU A 247 -1.20 10.63 2.69
C LEU A 247 0.09 10.94 3.46
N LEU A 248 0.58 9.98 4.23
CA LEU A 248 1.80 10.13 5.02
C LEU A 248 3.03 10.31 4.12
N CYS A 249 3.08 9.63 2.98
CA CYS A 249 4.10 9.84 1.97
C CYS A 249 4.09 11.25 1.37
N GLU A 250 2.92 11.78 1.08
CA GLU A 250 2.80 13.13 0.54
C GLU A 250 3.22 14.17 1.58
N TRP A 251 2.81 13.98 2.82
CA TRP A 251 3.26 14.84 3.92
C TRP A 251 4.77 14.78 4.13
N ALA A 252 5.37 13.60 4.03
CA ALA A 252 6.81 13.46 4.17
C ALA A 252 7.60 14.22 3.09
N LYS A 253 7.08 14.27 1.88
CA LYS A 253 7.69 14.99 0.75
C LYS A 253 7.50 16.50 0.87
N SER A 254 6.32 16.92 1.31
CA SER A 254 5.93 18.34 1.31
C SER A 254 6.19 19.05 2.64
N ASN A 255 6.32 18.32 3.75
CA ASN A 255 6.39 18.90 5.09
C ASN A 255 7.50 18.27 5.94
N LYS A 256 8.61 19.00 6.08
CA LYS A 256 9.74 18.57 6.93
C LYS A 256 9.34 18.37 8.41
N ALA A 257 8.33 19.09 8.90
CA ALA A 257 7.86 18.92 10.28
C ALA A 257 7.38 17.49 10.55
N PHE A 258 6.76 16.85 9.54
CA PHE A 258 6.35 15.46 9.66
C PHE A 258 7.55 14.50 9.81
N ALA A 259 8.61 14.71 9.04
CA ALA A 259 9.82 13.91 9.15
C ALA A 259 10.48 14.06 10.54
N HIS A 260 10.41 15.26 11.14
CA HIS A 260 10.89 15.49 12.51
C HIS A 260 10.02 14.79 13.58
N VAL A 261 8.71 14.60 13.33
CA VAL A 261 7.85 13.77 14.21
C VAL A 261 8.34 12.32 14.19
N ILE A 262 8.63 11.78 13.00
CA ILE A 262 9.14 10.41 12.88
C ILE A 262 10.51 10.28 13.53
N LEU A 263 11.40 11.24 13.34
CA LEU A 263 12.73 11.23 13.97
C LEU A 263 12.66 11.27 15.51
N ALA A 264 11.72 12.07 16.06
CA ALA A 264 11.48 12.11 17.50
C ALA A 264 10.90 10.80 18.04
N ALA A 265 9.96 10.20 17.31
CA ALA A 265 9.44 8.88 17.64
C ALA A 265 10.52 7.79 17.59
N PHE A 266 11.40 7.84 16.57
CA PHE A 266 12.55 6.95 16.50
C PHE A 266 13.47 7.13 17.71
N ASN A 267 13.81 8.36 18.09
CA ASN A 267 14.64 8.65 19.24
C ASN A 267 14.05 8.08 20.54
N LEU A 268 12.74 8.22 20.75
CA LEU A 268 12.03 7.65 21.89
C LEU A 268 12.11 6.12 21.89
N LEU A 269 11.77 5.47 20.80
CA LEU A 269 11.76 4.00 20.70
C LEU A 269 13.19 3.42 20.77
N TRP A 270 14.17 4.14 20.25
CA TRP A 270 15.57 3.80 20.37
C TRP A 270 16.03 3.77 21.83
N LEU A 271 15.69 4.79 22.62
CA LEU A 271 15.99 4.82 24.07
C LEU A 271 15.25 3.72 24.82
N GLN A 272 14.00 3.41 24.45
CA GLN A 272 13.25 2.30 25.03
C GLN A 272 13.93 0.95 24.76
N GLU A 273 14.40 0.73 23.52
CA GLU A 273 15.13 -0.48 23.16
C GLU A 273 16.44 -0.61 23.94
N GLN A 274 17.19 0.49 24.11
CA GLN A 274 18.39 0.52 24.94
C GLN A 274 18.10 0.20 26.42
N SER A 275 16.96 0.69 26.93
CA SER A 275 16.56 0.43 28.31
C SER A 275 16.13 -1.02 28.54
N ALA A 276 15.47 -1.63 27.55
CA ALA A 276 14.99 -3.00 27.60
C ALA A 276 16.09 -4.05 27.40
N ASN A 277 17.08 -3.72 26.56
CA ASN A 277 18.19 -4.60 26.18
C ASN A 277 19.53 -3.97 26.57
N PRO A 278 19.87 -3.89 27.87
CA PRO A 278 21.14 -3.32 28.29
C PRO A 278 22.28 -4.18 27.74
N PRO A 279 23.34 -3.56 27.18
CA PRO A 279 24.47 -4.29 26.66
C PRO A 279 25.16 -5.10 27.77
N LEU A 280 25.58 -6.33 27.45
CA LEU A 280 26.20 -7.25 28.38
C LEU A 280 27.52 -6.74 28.97
N ASN A 281 28.18 -5.79 28.30
CA ASN A 281 29.41 -5.12 28.80
C ASN A 281 29.07 -3.80 29.48
N TYR A 282 28.77 -3.86 30.76
CA TYR A 282 28.36 -2.74 31.61
C TYR A 282 29.39 -1.61 31.75
N ILE A 283 30.64 -1.78 31.33
CA ILE A 283 31.73 -0.84 31.67
C ILE A 283 31.64 0.47 30.88
N ASN A 284 30.95 0.55 29.75
CA ASN A 284 30.90 1.75 28.92
C ASN A 284 29.54 2.08 28.28
N ALA A 285 28.47 1.44 28.67
CA ALA A 285 27.14 1.72 28.11
C ALA A 285 26.30 2.53 29.10
N VAL A 286 26.01 3.76 28.73
CA VAL A 286 25.13 4.62 29.50
C VAL A 286 23.70 4.10 29.31
N LYS A 287 23.15 3.48 30.35
CA LYS A 287 21.69 3.13 30.35
C LYS A 287 20.90 4.43 30.29
N PRO A 288 19.90 4.53 29.41
CA PRO A 288 19.02 5.69 29.40
C PRO A 288 18.40 5.91 30.78
N THR A 289 18.43 7.15 31.25
CA THR A 289 17.79 7.54 32.50
C THR A 289 16.30 7.77 32.28
N ASP A 290 15.48 7.65 33.33
CA ASP A 290 14.06 7.95 33.26
C ASP A 290 13.80 9.38 32.77
N LYS A 291 14.71 10.31 33.10
CA LYS A 291 14.68 11.67 32.59
C LYS A 291 14.85 11.71 31.07
N MET A 292 15.83 11.00 30.51
CA MET A 292 16.05 10.96 29.06
C MET A 292 14.83 10.37 28.31
N LEU A 293 14.22 9.34 28.87
CA LEU A 293 13.00 8.74 28.32
C LEU A 293 11.81 9.72 28.38
N SER A 294 11.64 10.42 29.50
CA SER A 294 10.63 11.44 29.68
C SER A 294 10.82 12.61 28.72
N ASP A 295 12.04 13.11 28.60
CA ASP A 295 12.39 14.23 27.71
C ASP A 295 12.15 13.84 26.23
N ALA A 296 12.53 12.63 25.81
CA ALA A 296 12.27 12.13 24.47
C ALA A 296 10.78 11.94 24.18
N ASN A 297 10.01 11.46 25.17
CA ASN A 297 8.55 11.34 25.02
C ASN A 297 7.89 12.72 24.90
N ASN A 298 8.30 13.69 25.71
CA ASN A 298 7.81 15.05 25.63
C ASN A 298 8.16 15.73 24.30
N ASP A 299 9.38 15.54 23.80
CA ASP A 299 9.79 16.03 22.47
C ASP A 299 8.92 15.44 21.35
N TYR A 300 8.68 14.12 21.39
CA TYR A 300 7.79 13.47 20.45
C TYR A 300 6.36 14.03 20.51
N LEU A 301 5.77 14.12 21.69
CA LEU A 301 4.40 14.60 21.87
C LEU A 301 4.26 16.07 21.43
N ASN A 302 5.23 16.92 21.73
CA ASN A 302 5.23 18.32 21.32
C ASN A 302 5.29 18.45 19.79
N LYS A 303 6.20 17.76 19.13
CA LYS A 303 6.31 17.77 17.66
C LYS A 303 5.07 17.21 17.00
N TYR A 304 4.54 16.10 17.53
CA TYR A 304 3.31 15.48 17.06
C TYR A 304 2.11 16.41 17.18
N ASN A 305 1.87 17.01 18.35
CA ASN A 305 0.75 17.92 18.59
C ASN A 305 0.84 19.17 17.72
N ASN A 306 2.03 19.74 17.55
CA ASN A 306 2.27 20.87 16.67
C ASN A 306 2.00 20.50 15.22
N PHE A 307 2.42 19.32 14.77
CA PHE A 307 2.15 18.82 13.44
C PHE A 307 0.65 18.63 13.20
N ILE A 308 -0.07 17.94 14.10
CA ILE A 308 -1.52 17.69 13.98
C ILE A 308 -2.30 19.01 13.99
N SER A 309 -1.93 19.96 14.85
CA SER A 309 -2.58 21.28 14.90
C SER A 309 -2.39 22.07 13.61
N GLY A 310 -1.18 22.05 13.04
CA GLY A 310 -0.88 22.67 11.74
C GLY A 310 -1.56 21.95 10.57
N SER A 311 -1.66 20.62 10.65
CA SER A 311 -2.23 19.78 9.60
C SER A 311 -3.74 19.92 9.45
N LYS A 312 -4.47 20.42 10.45
CA LYS A 312 -5.92 20.70 10.35
C LYS A 312 -6.24 21.64 9.20
N ALA A 313 -5.41 22.64 8.95
CA ALA A 313 -5.56 23.54 7.81
C ALA A 313 -5.23 22.82 6.48
N LEU A 314 -4.18 22.01 6.49
CA LEU A 314 -3.75 21.21 5.32
C LEU A 314 -4.80 20.17 4.92
N LEU A 315 -5.39 19.49 5.91
CA LEU A 315 -6.46 18.52 5.69
C LEU A 315 -7.71 19.14 5.07
N LYS A 316 -8.03 20.40 5.39
CA LYS A 316 -9.13 21.11 4.76
C LYS A 316 -8.87 21.44 3.28
N THR A 317 -7.60 21.50 2.87
CA THR A 317 -7.18 21.77 1.48
C THR A 317 -6.96 20.48 0.68
N ILE A 318 -6.74 19.33 1.35
CA ILE A 318 -6.70 18.03 0.68
C ILE A 318 -8.11 17.74 0.18
N ASP A 319 -8.22 17.63 -1.13
CA ASP A 319 -9.46 17.43 -1.84
C ASP A 319 -10.32 16.34 -1.16
N PRO A 320 -11.51 16.68 -0.67
CA PRO A 320 -12.42 15.71 -0.03
C PRO A 320 -12.88 14.60 -0.98
N LYS A 321 -12.38 14.54 -2.20
CA LYS A 321 -12.70 13.51 -3.20
C LYS A 321 -12.37 12.09 -2.73
N CYS A 322 -11.43 11.92 -1.82
CA CYS A 322 -11.24 10.64 -1.15
C CYS A 322 -12.46 10.25 -0.29
N LEU A 323 -13.31 11.22 0.06
CA LEU A 323 -14.47 11.05 0.94
C LEU A 323 -15.81 11.10 0.19
N THR A 324 -15.83 11.36 -1.12
CA THR A 324 -17.06 11.66 -1.87
C THR A 324 -17.83 10.44 -2.39
N CYS A 325 -17.42 9.25 -2.10
CA CYS A 325 -18.38 8.15 -2.11
C CYS A 325 -19.23 8.21 -0.84
N LYS A 326 -20.06 9.26 -0.69
CA LYS A 326 -21.13 9.24 0.30
C LYS A 326 -21.97 8.00 0.01
N GLY A 327 -21.93 7.05 0.94
CA GLY A 327 -22.77 5.87 0.85
C GLY A 327 -24.19 6.31 0.52
N ILE A 328 -24.78 5.69 -0.49
CA ILE A 328 -26.18 5.91 -0.80
C ILE A 328 -26.92 5.57 0.50
N LYS A 329 -27.52 6.58 1.11
CA LYS A 329 -28.43 6.35 2.24
C LYS A 329 -29.54 5.45 1.72
N TYR A 330 -29.60 4.23 2.22
CA TYR A 330 -30.77 3.41 2.03
C TYR A 330 -31.92 4.10 2.74
N TYR A 331 -32.85 4.66 2.00
CA TYR A 331 -34.18 4.91 2.52
C TYR A 331 -34.87 3.55 2.57
N ASN A 332 -35.01 3.00 3.77
CA ASN A 332 -35.97 1.92 4.01
C ASN A 332 -37.35 2.52 3.76
N SER A 333 -37.96 2.15 2.64
CA SER A 333 -39.40 2.30 2.39
C SER A 333 -40.11 1.13 3.03
#